data_965c504ced699b4bcc8597c3d74e2d6b
#
_entry.id   965c504ced699b4bcc8597c3d74e2d6b
#
_cell.length_a   1.000
_cell.length_b   1.000
_cell.length_c   1.000
_cell.angle_alpha   90.00
_cell.angle_beta   90.00
_cell.angle_gamma   90.00
#
_symmetry.space_group_name_H-M   'P 1'
#
loop_
_entity.id
_entity.type
_entity.pdbx_description
1 polymer ?
#
loop_
_entity_poly.entity_id
_entity_poly.type
_entity_poly.pdbx_seq_one_letter_code
_entity_poly.pdbx_strand_id
1 'polypeptide(L)'
;CINTIMSANGIMTNRTMRKKTFQAKGLDYVSDLALLNVKDLKTIVEWNNEHGIKLFRLSSQIFPWQDEYDFSSLKDYDEICELMLEIGAIATKAGQRLTMHPGPYNCLASPNPKVVEKTVRELDCHSEQMNMLGFEPSNYNKINIHVGGAYGDKKSTLARFVTNFSLLRNDTKKRLVIEN
;
A
#
# COMPACT_ATOMS: atom_id res chain seq x y z
N CYS A 1 -1.76 5.58 -7.40
CA CYS A 1 -2.10 6.48 -8.51
C CYS A 1 -1.94 7.94 -8.08
N ILE A 2 -1.82 8.80 -9.05
CA ILE A 2 -1.74 10.25 -8.85
C ILE A 2 -2.99 10.86 -9.48
N ASN A 3 -3.71 11.67 -8.71
CA ASN A 3 -4.70 12.56 -9.28
C ASN A 3 -3.96 13.79 -9.84
N THR A 4 -3.81 13.87 -11.15
CA THR A 4 -3.00 14.92 -11.80
C THR A 4 -3.53 16.33 -11.58
N ILE A 5 -4.85 16.49 -11.46
CA ILE A 5 -5.49 17.79 -11.17
C ILE A 5 -5.14 18.25 -9.76
N MET A 6 -5.28 17.36 -8.78
CA MET A 6 -4.97 17.66 -7.38
C MET A 6 -3.46 17.86 -7.18
N SER A 7 -2.63 17.05 -7.84
CA SER A 7 -1.17 17.14 -7.77
C SER A 7 -0.64 18.48 -8.30
N ALA A 8 -1.28 19.06 -9.32
CA ALA A 8 -0.94 20.40 -9.80
C ALA A 8 -1.15 21.49 -8.72
N ASN A 9 -2.02 21.23 -7.75
CA ASN A 9 -2.28 22.10 -6.59
C ASN A 9 -1.50 21.68 -5.32
N GLY A 10 -0.47 20.81 -5.47
CA GLY A 10 0.37 20.35 -4.35
C GLY A 10 -0.22 19.24 -3.49
N ILE A 11 -1.42 18.72 -3.82
CA ILE A 11 -2.10 17.64 -3.09
C ILE A 11 -1.64 16.30 -3.67
N MET A 12 -0.93 15.49 -2.88
CA MET A 12 -0.34 14.24 -3.32
C MET A 12 -0.16 13.23 -2.17
N THR A 13 -0.17 11.94 -2.48
CA THR A 13 -0.08 10.84 -1.50
C THR A 13 1.21 10.01 -1.63
N ASN A 14 2.23 10.57 -2.27
CA ASN A 14 3.47 9.87 -2.57
C ASN A 14 4.72 10.67 -2.17
N ARG A 15 4.60 11.56 -1.17
CA ARG A 15 5.77 12.20 -0.59
C ARG A 15 6.64 11.13 0.04
N THR A 16 7.91 11.16 -0.30
CA THR A 16 8.90 10.20 0.19
C THR A 16 10.26 10.87 0.37
N MET A 17 11.25 10.10 0.79
CA MET A 17 12.61 10.58 0.99
C MET A 17 13.63 9.55 0.52
N ARG A 18 14.86 10.00 0.30
CA ARG A 18 15.99 9.11 0.02
C ARG A 18 16.42 8.36 1.30
N LYS A 19 16.97 7.15 1.17
CA LYS A 19 17.43 6.33 2.29
C LYS A 19 18.41 7.09 3.23
N LYS A 20 19.29 7.90 2.69
CA LYS A 20 20.20 8.75 3.47
C LYS A 20 19.44 9.75 4.36
N THR A 21 18.34 10.32 3.86
CA THR A 21 17.49 11.25 4.62
C THR A 21 16.72 10.51 5.70
N PHE A 22 16.20 9.32 5.39
CA PHE A 22 15.55 8.44 6.36
C PHE A 22 16.49 8.09 7.52
N GLN A 23 17.73 7.69 7.21
CA GLN A 23 18.74 7.37 8.22
C GLN A 23 19.14 8.58 9.09
N ALA A 24 19.14 9.79 8.51
CA ALA A 24 19.52 11.01 9.22
C ALA A 24 18.40 11.61 10.07
N LYS A 25 17.14 11.54 9.61
CA LYS A 25 15.99 12.20 10.24
C LYS A 25 15.09 11.24 11.04
N GLY A 26 15.22 9.92 10.83
CA GLY A 26 14.50 8.90 11.59
C GLY A 26 12.99 8.88 11.35
N LEU A 27 12.30 8.20 12.28
CA LEU A 27 10.85 7.95 12.20
C LEU A 27 9.99 9.20 12.38
N ASP A 28 10.46 10.21 13.08
CA ASP A 28 9.70 11.45 13.26
C ASP A 28 9.40 12.12 11.91
N TYR A 29 10.42 12.18 11.03
CA TYR A 29 10.24 12.74 9.70
C TYR A 29 9.42 11.83 8.77
N VAL A 30 9.51 10.52 8.95
CA VAL A 30 8.61 9.56 8.28
C VAL A 30 7.17 9.83 8.66
N SER A 31 6.90 9.99 9.97
CA SER A 31 5.57 10.27 10.51
C SER A 31 4.98 11.56 9.93
N ASP A 32 5.77 12.65 9.90
CA ASP A 32 5.36 13.92 9.29
C ASP A 32 4.90 13.73 7.83
N LEU A 33 5.68 12.98 7.02
CA LEU A 33 5.34 12.74 5.63
C LEU A 33 4.14 11.80 5.46
N ALA A 34 4.05 10.75 6.28
CA ALA A 34 2.91 9.84 6.26
C ALA A 34 1.60 10.56 6.62
N LEU A 35 1.61 11.39 7.66
CA LEU A 35 0.46 12.19 8.06
C LEU A 35 0.03 13.16 6.96
N LEU A 36 0.98 13.86 6.31
CA LEU A 36 0.68 14.72 5.16
C LEU A 36 0.08 13.93 3.98
N ASN A 37 0.62 12.76 3.67
CA ASN A 37 0.10 11.90 2.61
C ASN A 37 -1.32 11.43 2.92
N VAL A 38 -1.62 11.09 4.18
CA VAL A 38 -2.95 10.65 4.61
C VAL A 38 -3.95 11.81 4.60
N LYS A 39 -3.58 13.01 5.05
CA LYS A 39 -4.43 14.21 4.95
C LYS A 39 -4.79 14.52 3.49
N ASP A 40 -3.83 14.45 2.59
CA ASP A 40 -4.07 14.65 1.17
C ASP A 40 -4.86 13.49 0.53
N LEU A 41 -4.72 12.27 1.04
CA LEU A 41 -5.56 11.15 0.60
C LEU A 41 -7.03 11.40 0.90
N LYS A 42 -7.36 11.92 2.07
CA LYS A 42 -8.74 12.32 2.41
C LYS A 42 -9.29 13.30 1.38
N THR A 43 -8.56 14.38 1.13
CA THR A 43 -8.94 15.40 0.13
C THR A 43 -9.16 14.80 -1.26
N ILE A 44 -8.29 13.86 -1.69
CA ILE A 44 -8.44 13.19 -2.99
C ILE A 44 -9.68 12.29 -3.02
N VAL A 45 -9.96 11.55 -1.96
CA VAL A 45 -11.13 10.66 -1.88
C VAL A 45 -12.43 11.47 -1.90
N GLU A 46 -12.49 12.58 -1.18
CA GLU A 46 -13.62 13.51 -1.18
C GLU A 46 -13.84 14.11 -2.58
N TRP A 47 -12.78 14.63 -3.20
CA TRP A 47 -12.83 15.15 -4.56
C TRP A 47 -13.29 14.10 -5.59
N ASN A 48 -12.78 12.87 -5.48
CA ASN A 48 -13.21 11.78 -6.35
C ASN A 48 -14.72 11.50 -6.21
N ASN A 49 -15.27 11.57 -4.99
CA ASN A 49 -16.69 11.37 -4.75
C ASN A 49 -17.54 12.47 -5.40
N GLU A 50 -17.12 13.74 -5.28
CA GLU A 50 -17.78 14.88 -5.91
C GLU A 50 -17.79 14.79 -7.44
N HIS A 51 -16.75 14.18 -8.02
CA HIS A 51 -16.60 14.02 -9.46
C HIS A 51 -17.06 12.65 -9.99
N GLY A 52 -17.74 11.84 -9.17
CA GLY A 52 -18.30 10.55 -9.58
C GLY A 52 -17.28 9.44 -9.87
N ILE A 53 -16.03 9.60 -9.41
CA ILE A 53 -14.97 8.60 -9.59
C ILE A 53 -15.18 7.46 -8.58
N LYS A 54 -15.53 6.28 -9.07
CA LYS A 54 -15.89 5.11 -8.24
C LYS A 54 -14.75 4.12 -8.00
N LEU A 55 -13.60 4.32 -8.60
CA LEU A 55 -12.41 3.50 -8.40
C LEU A 55 -11.17 4.37 -8.27
N PHE A 56 -10.42 4.19 -7.19
CA PHE A 56 -9.14 4.86 -7.02
C PHE A 56 -8.07 3.86 -6.53
N ARG A 57 -6.92 3.88 -7.17
CA ARG A 57 -5.76 3.09 -6.77
C ARG A 57 -4.86 3.92 -5.87
N LEU A 58 -4.72 3.52 -4.63
CA LEU A 58 -3.88 4.15 -3.64
C LEU A 58 -2.40 4.11 -4.05
N SER A 59 -1.63 5.09 -3.62
CA SER A 59 -0.18 5.07 -3.76
C SER A 59 0.44 3.97 -2.89
N SER A 60 1.42 3.26 -3.41
CA SER A 60 2.25 2.34 -2.62
C SER A 60 3.23 3.07 -1.68
N GLN A 61 3.27 4.41 -1.71
CA GLN A 61 4.20 5.24 -0.94
C GLN A 61 3.48 6.17 0.05
N ILE A 62 2.27 5.84 0.47
CA ILE A 62 1.57 6.61 1.52
C ILE A 62 2.44 6.65 2.78
N PHE A 63 3.01 5.50 3.14
CA PHE A 63 3.96 5.36 4.24
C PHE A 63 5.37 5.15 3.66
N PRO A 64 6.24 6.17 3.66
CA PRO A 64 7.60 6.05 3.14
C PRO A 64 8.39 4.99 3.90
N TRP A 65 9.10 4.09 3.19
CA TRP A 65 9.95 3.05 3.79
C TRP A 65 9.18 2.11 4.73
N GLN A 66 7.92 1.83 4.44
CA GLN A 66 6.98 1.06 5.27
C GLN A 66 7.48 -0.32 5.69
N ASP A 67 8.39 -0.92 4.95
CA ASP A 67 8.99 -2.21 5.22
C ASP A 67 10.16 -2.14 6.24
N GLU A 68 10.54 -0.96 6.72
CA GLU A 68 11.68 -0.76 7.64
C GLU A 68 11.24 -0.50 9.10
N TYR A 69 9.92 -0.36 9.39
CA TYR A 69 9.39 -0.05 10.72
C TYR A 69 7.98 -0.59 10.92
N ASP A 70 7.51 -0.63 12.15
CA ASP A 70 6.11 -0.92 12.47
C ASP A 70 5.31 0.39 12.55
N PHE A 71 4.11 0.46 11.96
CA PHE A 71 3.32 1.70 11.89
C PHE A 71 3.04 2.31 13.26
N SER A 72 2.84 1.47 14.28
CA SER A 72 2.66 1.91 15.68
C SER A 72 3.87 2.65 16.28
N SER A 73 5.03 2.62 15.61
CA SER A 73 6.22 3.37 16.02
C SER A 73 6.22 4.82 15.56
N LEU A 74 5.27 5.21 14.72
CA LEU A 74 5.14 6.59 14.24
C LEU A 74 4.56 7.48 15.35
N LYS A 75 5.11 8.66 15.56
CA LYS A 75 4.65 9.59 16.61
C LYS A 75 3.19 10.04 16.42
N ASP A 76 2.73 10.13 15.16
CA ASP A 76 1.38 10.57 14.80
C ASP A 76 0.44 9.37 14.49
N TYR A 77 0.78 8.16 14.97
CA TYR A 77 0.06 6.92 14.64
C TYR A 77 -1.43 6.99 14.92
N ASP A 78 -1.83 7.50 16.08
CA ASP A 78 -3.25 7.57 16.47
C ASP A 78 -4.03 8.51 15.54
N GLU A 79 -3.51 9.71 15.24
CA GLU A 79 -4.12 10.65 14.28
C GLU A 79 -4.21 10.04 12.88
N ILE A 80 -3.16 9.33 12.45
CA ILE A 80 -3.14 8.62 11.16
C ILE A 80 -4.24 7.54 11.11
N CYS A 81 -4.40 6.74 12.17
CA CYS A 81 -5.43 5.70 12.25
C CYS A 81 -6.84 6.29 12.17
N GLU A 82 -7.12 7.36 12.91
CA GLU A 82 -8.40 8.06 12.89
C GLU A 82 -8.74 8.58 11.49
N LEU A 83 -7.78 9.25 10.83
CA LEU A 83 -7.94 9.75 9.46
C LEU A 83 -8.14 8.62 8.45
N MET A 84 -7.38 7.55 8.54
CA MET A 84 -7.52 6.40 7.65
C MET A 84 -8.90 5.76 7.79
N LEU A 85 -9.41 5.56 9.00
CA LEU A 85 -10.75 5.02 9.25
C LEU A 85 -11.83 5.95 8.67
N GLU A 86 -11.69 7.25 8.84
CA GLU A 86 -12.61 8.26 8.26
C GLU A 86 -12.60 8.18 6.72
N ILE A 87 -11.42 8.10 6.09
CA ILE A 87 -11.27 7.96 4.63
C ILE A 87 -12.01 6.71 4.13
N GLY A 88 -11.84 5.59 4.82
CA GLY A 88 -12.53 4.34 4.46
C GLY A 88 -14.05 4.44 4.56
N ALA A 89 -14.55 5.12 5.59
CA ALA A 89 -15.98 5.39 5.77
C ALA A 89 -16.53 6.29 4.65
N ILE A 90 -15.82 7.37 4.29
CA ILE A 90 -16.17 8.27 3.18
C ILE A 90 -16.24 7.49 1.86
N ALA A 91 -15.21 6.69 1.56
CA ALA A 91 -15.16 5.89 0.34
C ALA A 91 -16.30 4.87 0.28
N THR A 92 -16.57 4.16 1.37
CA THR A 92 -17.63 3.15 1.46
C THR A 92 -19.01 3.78 1.26
N LYS A 93 -19.30 4.89 1.96
CA LYS A 93 -20.57 5.62 1.84
C LYS A 93 -20.84 6.09 0.41
N ALA A 94 -19.80 6.51 -0.30
CA ALA A 94 -19.89 6.97 -1.68
C ALA A 94 -19.85 5.84 -2.73
N GLY A 95 -19.67 4.60 -2.32
CA GLY A 95 -19.45 3.47 -3.23
C GLY A 95 -18.14 3.60 -4.03
N GLN A 96 -17.15 4.30 -3.49
CA GLN A 96 -15.83 4.42 -4.10
C GLN A 96 -14.96 3.24 -3.66
N ARG A 97 -14.48 2.48 -4.62
CA ARG A 97 -13.60 1.33 -4.39
C ARG A 97 -12.15 1.79 -4.31
N LEU A 98 -11.46 1.49 -3.21
CA LEU A 98 -10.03 1.73 -3.05
C LEU A 98 -9.26 0.42 -3.24
N THR A 99 -8.15 0.45 -4.00
CA THR A 99 -7.31 -0.71 -4.29
C THR A 99 -5.84 -0.34 -4.18
N MET A 100 -4.96 -1.32 -4.07
CA MET A 100 -3.51 -1.12 -4.09
C MET A 100 -2.83 -1.91 -5.21
N HIS A 101 -1.69 -1.41 -5.66
CA HIS A 101 -0.80 -2.11 -6.57
C HIS A 101 0.64 -1.80 -6.14
N PRO A 102 1.27 -2.72 -5.40
CA PRO A 102 2.66 -2.59 -4.97
C PRO A 102 3.61 -2.35 -6.15
N GLY A 103 4.78 -1.80 -5.87
CA GLY A 103 5.78 -1.54 -6.89
C GLY A 103 6.28 -2.82 -7.57
N PRO A 104 6.91 -2.71 -8.76
CA PRO A 104 7.27 -3.85 -9.60
C PRO A 104 8.39 -4.74 -9.00
N TYR A 105 9.01 -4.31 -7.93
CA TYR A 105 10.07 -5.06 -7.23
C TYR A 105 9.52 -6.11 -6.26
N ASN A 106 8.20 -6.14 -6.05
CA ASN A 106 7.52 -7.12 -5.21
C ASN A 106 7.30 -8.42 -5.98
N CYS A 107 8.10 -9.43 -5.68
CA CYS A 107 8.10 -10.69 -6.40
C CYS A 107 8.18 -11.90 -5.46
N LEU A 108 7.03 -12.53 -5.19
CA LEU A 108 6.97 -13.76 -4.41
C LEU A 108 7.65 -14.95 -5.11
N ALA A 109 7.77 -14.92 -6.44
CA ALA A 109 8.41 -16.00 -7.21
C ALA A 109 9.94 -15.87 -7.28
N SER A 110 10.53 -14.85 -6.64
CA SER A 110 11.98 -14.63 -6.69
C SER A 110 12.77 -15.83 -6.15
N PRO A 111 13.87 -16.23 -6.81
CA PRO A 111 14.80 -17.22 -6.26
C PRO A 111 15.66 -16.65 -5.12
N ASN A 112 15.67 -15.34 -4.93
CA ASN A 112 16.43 -14.68 -3.85
C ASN A 112 15.56 -14.55 -2.59
N PRO A 113 15.90 -15.23 -1.48
CA PRO A 113 15.10 -15.20 -0.26
C PRO A 113 14.97 -13.80 0.36
N LYS A 114 15.97 -12.93 0.24
CA LYS A 114 15.90 -11.54 0.73
C LYS A 114 14.85 -10.71 -0.02
N VAL A 115 14.67 -10.98 -1.32
CA VAL A 115 13.62 -10.33 -2.11
C VAL A 115 12.24 -10.82 -1.67
N VAL A 116 12.11 -12.12 -1.40
CA VAL A 116 10.86 -12.72 -0.91
C VAL A 116 10.49 -12.16 0.46
N GLU A 117 11.42 -12.13 1.41
CA GLU A 117 11.21 -11.59 2.76
C GLU A 117 10.72 -10.13 2.70
N LYS A 118 11.42 -9.29 1.93
CA LYS A 118 11.01 -7.91 1.71
C LYS A 118 9.63 -7.79 1.07
N THR A 119 9.34 -8.63 0.06
CA THR A 119 8.04 -8.65 -0.61
C THR A 119 6.92 -9.03 0.35
N VAL A 120 7.12 -10.06 1.17
CA VAL A 120 6.13 -10.47 2.19
C VAL A 120 5.83 -9.32 3.14
N ARG A 121 6.88 -8.69 3.69
CA ARG A 121 6.70 -7.56 4.61
C ARG A 121 5.97 -6.39 3.94
N GLU A 122 6.32 -6.01 2.72
CA GLU A 122 5.67 -4.91 2.00
C GLU A 122 4.20 -5.22 1.68
N LEU A 123 3.87 -6.45 1.28
CA LEU A 123 2.49 -6.85 1.03
C LEU A 123 1.65 -6.85 2.32
N ASP A 124 2.22 -7.30 3.43
CA ASP A 124 1.57 -7.28 4.73
C ASP A 124 1.35 -5.85 5.23
N CYS A 125 2.30 -4.92 5.01
CA CYS A 125 2.11 -3.49 5.28
C CYS A 125 0.95 -2.90 4.44
N HIS A 126 0.82 -3.25 3.17
CA HIS A 126 -0.31 -2.81 2.36
C HIS A 126 -1.64 -3.36 2.85
N SER A 127 -1.69 -4.61 3.33
CA SER A 127 -2.89 -5.17 3.94
C SER A 127 -3.25 -4.45 5.24
N GLU A 128 -2.25 -4.08 6.03
CA GLU A 128 -2.44 -3.31 7.26
C GLU A 128 -3.03 -1.92 6.99
N GLN A 129 -2.55 -1.22 5.96
CA GLN A 129 -3.16 0.04 5.53
C GLN A 129 -4.64 -0.14 5.14
N MET A 130 -5.00 -1.26 4.49
CA MET A 130 -6.41 -1.56 4.21
C MET A 130 -7.21 -1.85 5.47
N ASN A 131 -6.60 -2.47 6.50
CA ASN A 131 -7.23 -2.64 7.82
C ASN A 131 -7.44 -1.28 8.51
N MET A 132 -6.47 -0.37 8.45
CA MET A 132 -6.60 1.00 9.00
C MET A 132 -7.74 1.78 8.32
N LEU A 133 -8.01 1.54 7.03
CA LEU A 133 -9.19 2.08 6.33
C LEU A 133 -10.52 1.43 6.75
N GLY A 134 -10.50 0.44 7.65
CA GLY A 134 -11.69 -0.28 8.10
C GLY A 134 -12.25 -1.27 7.06
N PHE A 135 -11.47 -1.67 6.06
CA PHE A 135 -11.93 -2.60 5.04
C PHE A 135 -11.72 -4.04 5.48
N GLU A 136 -12.78 -4.85 5.43
CA GLU A 136 -12.70 -6.29 5.62
C GLU A 136 -11.79 -6.96 4.58
N PRO A 137 -10.99 -7.97 4.98
CA PRO A 137 -10.13 -8.69 4.06
C PRO A 137 -10.91 -9.43 2.97
N SER A 138 -10.86 -8.90 1.76
CA SER A 138 -11.54 -9.45 0.58
C SER A 138 -10.86 -9.02 -0.72
N ASN A 139 -11.22 -9.67 -1.83
CA ASN A 139 -10.76 -9.27 -3.16
C ASN A 139 -11.51 -8.07 -3.75
N TYR A 140 -12.42 -7.46 -3.01
CA TYR A 140 -13.06 -6.20 -3.42
C TYR A 140 -12.10 -5.03 -3.25
N ASN A 141 -11.57 -4.81 -2.04
CA ASN A 141 -10.50 -3.86 -1.77
C ASN A 141 -9.15 -4.59 -1.87
N LYS A 142 -8.73 -4.85 -3.10
CA LYS A 142 -7.66 -5.78 -3.44
C LYS A 142 -6.26 -5.15 -3.49
N ILE A 143 -5.27 -6.01 -3.36
CA ILE A 143 -3.86 -5.75 -3.64
C ILE A 143 -3.49 -6.52 -4.90
N ASN A 144 -3.23 -5.84 -6.01
CA ASN A 144 -2.84 -6.46 -7.27
C ASN A 144 -1.33 -6.64 -7.32
N ILE A 145 -0.87 -7.84 -7.70
CA ILE A 145 0.55 -8.09 -7.96
C ILE A 145 0.73 -8.90 -9.24
N HIS A 146 1.95 -8.83 -9.80
CA HIS A 146 2.39 -9.73 -10.87
C HIS A 146 3.14 -10.93 -10.29
N VAL A 147 3.06 -12.07 -10.97
CA VAL A 147 3.87 -13.26 -10.58
C VAL A 147 5.37 -12.95 -10.69
N GLY A 148 5.74 -12.15 -11.67
CA GLY A 148 7.12 -11.78 -11.97
C GLY A 148 7.71 -12.60 -13.13
N GLY A 149 9.04 -12.57 -13.27
CA GLY A 149 9.75 -13.26 -14.35
C GLY A 149 9.78 -14.77 -14.21
N ALA A 150 10.00 -15.49 -15.30
CA ALA A 150 10.06 -16.95 -15.33
C ALA A 150 11.34 -17.56 -14.70
N TYR A 151 12.38 -16.77 -14.48
CA TYR A 151 13.65 -17.19 -13.88
C TYR A 151 14.23 -18.50 -14.47
N GLY A 152 14.16 -18.62 -15.80
CA GLY A 152 14.67 -19.78 -16.56
C GLY A 152 13.72 -20.98 -16.65
N ASP A 153 12.87 -21.21 -15.65
CA ASP A 153 11.87 -22.29 -15.64
C ASP A 153 10.55 -21.83 -15.03
N LYS A 154 9.50 -21.85 -15.84
CA LYS A 154 8.16 -21.40 -15.44
C LYS A 154 7.56 -22.28 -14.34
N LYS A 155 7.77 -23.61 -14.39
CA LYS A 155 7.18 -24.54 -13.42
C LYS A 155 7.75 -24.32 -12.03
N SER A 156 9.07 -24.22 -11.89
CA SER A 156 9.72 -23.96 -10.61
C SER A 156 9.41 -22.53 -10.09
N THR A 157 9.24 -21.55 -10.98
CA THR A 157 8.83 -20.19 -10.63
C THR A 157 7.42 -20.17 -10.01
N LEU A 158 6.46 -20.86 -10.60
CA LEU A 158 5.10 -20.98 -10.05
C LEU A 158 5.10 -21.73 -8.72
N ALA A 159 5.89 -22.81 -8.60
CA ALA A 159 6.02 -23.54 -7.34
C ALA A 159 6.57 -22.65 -6.21
N ARG A 160 7.61 -21.83 -6.49
CA ARG A 160 8.13 -20.84 -5.52
C ARG A 160 7.07 -19.81 -5.15
N PHE A 161 6.33 -19.29 -6.12
CA PHE A 161 5.23 -18.36 -5.85
C PHE A 161 4.23 -18.95 -4.85
N VAL A 162 3.75 -20.18 -5.09
CA VAL A 162 2.79 -20.88 -4.20
C VAL A 162 3.38 -21.08 -2.81
N THR A 163 4.64 -21.54 -2.73
CA THR A 163 5.34 -21.74 -1.46
C THR A 163 5.44 -20.41 -0.69
N ASN A 164 5.90 -19.35 -1.35
CA ASN A 164 6.13 -18.06 -0.70
C ASN A 164 4.82 -17.31 -0.39
N PHE A 165 3.76 -17.54 -1.14
CA PHE A 165 2.41 -17.05 -0.82
C PHE A 165 1.94 -17.53 0.55
N SER A 166 2.35 -18.75 0.98
CA SER A 166 1.98 -19.26 2.32
C SER A 166 2.55 -18.45 3.46
N LEU A 167 3.63 -17.67 3.25
CA LEU A 167 4.29 -16.82 4.24
C LEU A 167 3.50 -15.55 4.58
N LEU A 168 2.59 -15.12 3.69
CA LEU A 168 1.76 -13.95 3.90
C LEU A 168 0.76 -14.14 5.05
N ARG A 169 0.37 -13.06 5.70
CA ARG A 169 -0.72 -13.05 6.67
C ARG A 169 -2.04 -13.46 6.01
N ASN A 170 -2.99 -13.95 6.81
CA ASN A 170 -4.28 -14.42 6.29
C ASN A 170 -5.13 -13.31 5.67
N ASP A 171 -5.10 -12.11 6.24
CA ASP A 171 -5.78 -10.93 5.69
C ASP A 171 -5.17 -10.50 4.35
N THR A 172 -3.84 -10.54 4.22
CA THR A 172 -3.12 -10.27 2.96
C THR A 172 -3.50 -11.28 1.87
N LYS A 173 -3.51 -12.59 2.20
CA LYS A 173 -3.92 -13.65 1.27
C LYS A 173 -5.31 -13.45 0.70
N LYS A 174 -6.26 -12.99 1.51
CA LYS A 174 -7.65 -12.73 1.09
C LYS A 174 -7.79 -11.52 0.16
N ARG A 175 -6.84 -10.58 0.22
CA ARG A 175 -6.82 -9.37 -0.60
C ARG A 175 -6.04 -9.53 -1.90
N LEU A 176 -5.12 -10.49 -1.95
CA LEU A 176 -4.18 -10.61 -3.06
C LEU A 176 -4.87 -11.08 -4.34
N VAL A 177 -4.64 -10.36 -5.43
CA VAL A 177 -5.11 -10.71 -6.77
C VAL A 177 -3.92 -10.67 -7.72
N ILE A 178 -3.81 -11.70 -8.57
CA ILE A 178 -2.75 -11.82 -9.56
C ILE A 178 -3.21 -11.15 -10.85
N GLU A 179 -2.37 -10.26 -11.36
CA GLU A 179 -2.52 -9.61 -12.66
C GLU A 179 -1.41 -10.11 -13.58
N ASN A 180 -1.77 -10.64 -14.76
CA ASN A 180 -0.84 -11.10 -15.80
C ASN A 180 -0.98 -10.27 -17.06
#